data_f205ab33439ffbf099761d09da605267
#
_entry.id   f205ab33439ffbf099761d09da605267
#
_cell.length_a   1.000
_cell.length_b   1.000
_cell.length_c   1.000
_cell.angle_alpha   90.00
_cell.angle_beta   90.00
_cell.angle_gamma   90.00
#
_symmetry.space_group_name_H-M   'P 1'
#
loop_
_entity.id
_entity.type
_entity.pdbx_description
1 polymer ?
#
loop_
_entity_poly.entity_id
_entity_poly.type
_entity_poly.pdbx_seq_one_letter_code
_entity_poly.pdbx_strand_id
1 'polypeptide(L)'
;MTPPRIDHIGIVVDELESSIASFARMLPGAPLTRRSLPDAGLEVATFAAANVVVELLQYTDDGDGLGRAVMGSAPGVNHLSLAVDDLDAALGALRAQGVEPSPGFPRRGAHGRIAFLPRDAGTGLLFELCEPDPPGDAS
;
A
#
# COMPACT_ATOMS: atom_id res chain seq x y z
N MET A 1 -24.74 -3.57 -2.71
CA MET A 1 -23.44 -3.05 -2.26
C MET A 1 -22.39 -3.33 -3.34
N THR A 2 -21.65 -2.30 -3.77
CA THR A 2 -20.61 -2.47 -4.78
C THR A 2 -19.31 -2.91 -4.10
N PRO A 3 -18.68 -3.98 -4.58
CA PRO A 3 -17.40 -4.39 -3.99
C PRO A 3 -16.33 -3.31 -4.23
N PRO A 4 -15.39 -3.15 -3.31
CA PRO A 4 -14.29 -2.21 -3.52
C PRO A 4 -13.37 -2.68 -4.65
N ARG A 5 -12.74 -1.70 -5.31
CA ARG A 5 -11.72 -1.97 -6.32
C ARG A 5 -10.39 -2.30 -5.62
N ILE A 6 -9.63 -3.22 -6.17
CA ILE A 6 -8.25 -3.42 -5.72
C ILE A 6 -7.42 -2.30 -6.34
N ASP A 7 -6.88 -1.44 -5.49
CA ASP A 7 -6.08 -0.30 -5.93
C ASP A 7 -4.67 -0.73 -6.29
N HIS A 8 -4.02 -1.46 -5.40
CA HIS A 8 -2.68 -1.95 -5.67
C HIS A 8 -2.34 -3.20 -4.85
N ILE A 9 -1.29 -3.88 -5.28
CA ILE A 9 -0.67 -4.99 -4.58
C ILE A 9 0.67 -4.48 -4.06
N GLY A 10 0.87 -4.51 -2.75
CA GLY A 10 2.11 -4.09 -2.12
C GLY A 10 3.08 -5.25 -1.97
N ILE A 11 4.31 -5.05 -2.42
CA ILE A 11 5.37 -6.05 -2.37
C ILE A 11 6.58 -5.43 -1.67
N VAL A 12 7.00 -6.05 -0.57
CA VAL A 12 8.23 -5.64 0.12
C VAL A 12 9.41 -6.28 -0.61
N VAL A 13 10.43 -5.47 -0.92
CA VAL A 13 11.63 -5.93 -1.61
C VAL A 13 12.87 -5.56 -0.80
N ASP A 14 13.91 -6.38 -0.93
CA ASP A 14 15.19 -6.12 -0.26
C ASP A 14 15.99 -5.03 -0.97
N GLU A 15 15.92 -5.02 -2.30
CA GLU A 15 16.70 -4.09 -3.11
C GLU A 15 15.83 -3.59 -4.26
N LEU A 16 15.53 -2.28 -4.23
CA LEU A 16 14.55 -1.67 -5.12
C LEU A 16 14.99 -1.67 -6.59
N GLU A 17 16.24 -1.34 -6.87
CA GLU A 17 16.69 -1.17 -8.25
C GLU A 17 16.67 -2.49 -9.03
N SER A 18 17.14 -3.58 -8.44
CA SER A 18 17.09 -4.89 -9.09
C SER A 18 15.66 -5.39 -9.24
N SER A 19 14.81 -5.08 -8.27
CA SER A 19 13.38 -5.45 -8.34
C SER A 19 12.68 -4.67 -9.44
N ILE A 20 12.97 -3.38 -9.58
CA ILE A 20 12.45 -2.56 -10.69
C ILE A 20 12.83 -3.18 -12.03
N ALA A 21 14.10 -3.58 -12.19
CA ALA A 21 14.57 -4.17 -13.44
C ALA A 21 13.80 -5.47 -13.77
N SER A 22 13.56 -6.31 -12.74
CA SER A 22 12.79 -7.55 -12.91
C SER A 22 11.35 -7.28 -13.34
N PHE A 23 10.67 -6.35 -12.66
CA PHE A 23 9.28 -6.04 -12.96
C PHE A 23 9.13 -5.34 -14.32
N ALA A 24 10.10 -4.50 -14.70
CA ALA A 24 10.09 -3.86 -16.03
C ALA A 24 10.13 -4.89 -17.16
N ARG A 25 10.85 -5.99 -16.97
CA ARG A 25 10.89 -7.10 -17.96
C ARG A 25 9.57 -7.84 -18.04
N MET A 26 8.90 -8.02 -16.90
CA MET A 26 7.65 -8.78 -16.84
C MET A 26 6.42 -7.97 -17.21
N LEU A 27 6.52 -6.64 -17.10
CA LEU A 27 5.43 -5.70 -17.38
C LEU A 27 5.88 -4.68 -18.42
N PRO A 28 6.20 -5.14 -19.66
CA PRO A 28 6.69 -4.23 -20.68
C PRO A 28 5.65 -3.18 -21.01
N GLY A 29 6.08 -1.92 -21.07
CA GLY A 29 5.20 -0.80 -21.36
C GLY A 29 4.43 -0.25 -20.17
N ALA A 30 4.52 -0.88 -18.99
CA ALA A 30 3.85 -0.35 -17.80
C ALA A 30 4.53 0.95 -17.36
N PRO A 31 3.75 2.04 -17.16
CA PRO A 31 4.32 3.26 -16.59
C PRO A 31 4.92 3.00 -15.20
N LEU A 32 6.11 3.53 -14.98
CA LEU A 32 6.82 3.45 -13.71
C LEU A 32 6.88 4.83 -13.08
N THR A 33 6.49 4.92 -11.81
CA THR A 33 6.70 6.11 -10.99
C THR A 33 7.50 5.74 -9.76
N ARG A 34 8.28 6.70 -9.28
CA ARG A 34 9.07 6.54 -8.05
C ARG A 34 8.70 7.63 -7.06
N ARG A 35 8.71 7.28 -5.80
CA ARG A 35 8.39 8.22 -4.73
C ARG A 35 9.18 7.88 -3.48
N SER A 36 9.71 8.92 -2.84
CA SER A 36 10.35 8.80 -1.55
C SER A 36 9.41 9.26 -0.46
N LEU A 37 9.27 8.47 0.59
CA LEU A 37 8.43 8.76 1.75
C LEU A 37 9.31 8.71 2.99
N PRO A 38 10.12 9.76 3.23
CA PRO A 38 11.09 9.73 4.34
C PRO A 38 10.43 9.60 5.71
N ASP A 39 9.27 10.21 5.92
CA ASP A 39 8.57 10.13 7.19
C ASP A 39 8.10 8.70 7.49
N ALA A 40 7.77 7.95 6.46
CA ALA A 40 7.36 6.54 6.58
C ALA A 40 8.54 5.58 6.51
N GLY A 41 9.75 6.07 6.16
CA GLY A 41 10.92 5.22 5.99
C GLY A 41 10.82 4.30 4.77
N LEU A 42 10.33 4.82 3.65
CA LEU A 42 10.09 4.03 2.44
C LEU A 42 10.57 4.71 1.17
N GLU A 43 11.16 3.91 0.29
CA GLU A 43 11.31 4.21 -1.12
C GLU A 43 10.32 3.34 -1.88
N VAL A 44 9.55 3.94 -2.77
CA VAL A 44 8.43 3.29 -3.44
C VAL A 44 8.60 3.37 -4.96
N ALA A 45 8.40 2.25 -5.63
CA ALA A 45 8.30 2.20 -7.09
C ALA A 45 6.96 1.59 -7.46
N THR A 46 6.24 2.23 -8.38
CA THR A 46 4.90 1.82 -8.74
C THR A 46 4.83 1.53 -10.24
N PHE A 47 4.40 0.33 -10.59
CA PHE A 47 4.12 -0.09 -11.97
C PHE A 47 2.62 -0.14 -12.19
N ALA A 48 2.14 0.61 -13.17
CA ALA A 48 0.72 0.55 -13.54
C ALA A 48 0.53 -0.53 -14.61
N ALA A 49 0.11 -1.72 -14.18
CA ALA A 49 -0.29 -2.77 -15.11
C ALA A 49 -1.67 -2.45 -15.70
N ALA A 50 -2.13 -3.25 -16.66
CA ALA A 50 -3.39 -2.97 -17.35
C ALA A 50 -4.60 -2.96 -16.42
N ASN A 51 -4.59 -3.76 -15.36
CA ASN A 51 -5.75 -3.97 -14.49
C ASN A 51 -5.50 -3.64 -13.02
N VAL A 52 -4.27 -3.47 -12.59
CA VAL A 52 -3.94 -3.20 -11.19
C VAL A 52 -2.56 -2.55 -11.11
N VAL A 53 -2.34 -1.80 -10.05
CA VAL A 53 -1.04 -1.21 -9.76
C VAL A 53 -0.24 -2.17 -8.88
N VAL A 54 1.04 -2.35 -9.18
CA VAL A 54 1.98 -3.10 -8.34
C VAL A 54 2.94 -2.10 -7.72
N GLU A 55 3.05 -2.14 -6.40
CA GLU A 55 3.86 -1.21 -5.62
C GLU A 55 5.00 -1.96 -4.96
N LEU A 56 6.24 -1.59 -5.29
CA LEU A 56 7.45 -2.15 -4.68
C LEU A 56 7.91 -1.22 -3.57
N LEU A 57 8.18 -1.78 -2.40
CA LEU A 57 8.46 -1.03 -1.19
C LEU A 57 9.80 -1.48 -0.61
N GLN A 58 10.74 -0.54 -0.49
CA GLN A 58 12.01 -0.79 0.19
C GLN A 58 12.09 0.10 1.41
N TYR A 59 12.39 -0.51 2.56
CA TYR A 59 12.58 0.26 3.78
C TYR A 59 13.90 1.04 3.74
N THR A 60 13.85 2.22 4.34
CA THR A 60 15.02 3.05 4.62
C THR A 60 15.21 3.12 6.14
N ASP A 61 16.32 3.72 6.58
CA ASP A 61 16.54 3.93 8.01
C ASP A 61 15.83 5.17 8.56
N ASP A 62 15.11 5.90 7.68
CA ASP A 62 14.39 7.12 8.07
C ASP A 62 13.01 6.79 8.64
N GLY A 63 12.38 7.82 9.21
CA GLY A 63 10.99 7.75 9.63
C GLY A 63 10.80 7.17 11.03
N ASP A 64 9.53 6.89 11.34
CA ASP A 64 9.09 6.44 12.67
C ASP A 64 9.07 4.91 12.83
N GLY A 65 9.40 4.17 11.78
CA GLY A 65 9.40 2.71 11.82
C GLY A 65 8.02 2.07 11.80
N LEU A 66 6.94 2.85 11.68
CA LEU A 66 5.58 2.33 11.73
C LEU A 66 5.29 1.40 10.55
N GLY A 67 5.75 1.74 9.35
CA GLY A 67 5.56 0.89 8.18
C GLY A 67 6.14 -0.50 8.40
N ARG A 68 7.38 -0.57 8.86
CA ARG A 68 8.04 -1.85 9.16
C ARG A 68 7.32 -2.60 10.28
N ALA A 69 6.87 -1.89 11.31
CA ALA A 69 6.16 -2.51 12.43
C ALA A 69 4.84 -3.16 11.97
N VAL A 70 4.13 -2.53 11.04
CA VAL A 70 2.84 -3.03 10.53
C VAL A 70 3.04 -4.07 9.44
N MET A 71 3.88 -3.78 8.45
CA MET A 71 4.06 -4.65 7.28
C MET A 71 5.04 -5.78 7.50
N GLY A 72 5.96 -5.64 8.47
CA GLY A 72 7.02 -6.62 8.67
C GLY A 72 8.14 -6.48 7.64
N SER A 73 9.17 -7.32 7.75
CA SER A 73 10.37 -7.23 6.93
C SER A 73 10.50 -8.34 5.89
N ALA A 74 9.59 -9.31 5.87
CA ALA A 74 9.67 -10.42 4.94
C ALA A 74 9.45 -9.94 3.50
N PRO A 75 10.38 -10.23 2.56
CA PRO A 75 10.17 -9.87 1.17
C PRO A 75 9.04 -10.68 0.55
N GLY A 76 8.42 -10.12 -0.48
CA GLY A 76 7.34 -10.76 -1.20
C GLY A 76 6.03 -10.00 -1.09
N VAL A 77 4.96 -10.60 -1.58
CA VAL A 77 3.62 -10.00 -1.53
C VAL A 77 3.25 -9.76 -0.06
N ASN A 78 2.90 -8.54 0.24
CA ASN A 78 2.68 -8.07 1.60
C ASN A 78 1.22 -7.73 1.88
N HIS A 79 0.60 -6.98 0.99
CA HIS A 79 -0.76 -6.51 1.22
C HIS A 79 -1.52 -6.27 -0.07
N LEU A 80 -2.85 -6.30 0.07
CA LEU A 80 -3.79 -5.86 -0.95
C LEU A 80 -4.41 -4.56 -0.47
N SER A 81 -4.36 -3.53 -1.30
CA SER A 81 -4.97 -2.24 -0.99
C SER A 81 -6.31 -2.12 -1.70
N LEU A 82 -7.34 -1.84 -0.94
CA LEU A 82 -8.71 -1.71 -1.43
C LEU A 82 -9.07 -0.23 -1.48
N ALA A 83 -9.49 0.24 -2.65
CA ALA A 83 -9.88 1.64 -2.82
C ALA A 83 -11.30 1.85 -2.29
N VAL A 84 -11.45 2.84 -1.42
CA VAL A 84 -12.75 3.25 -0.88
C VAL A 84 -12.97 4.72 -1.15
N ASP A 85 -14.23 5.14 -1.26
CA ASP A 85 -14.57 6.54 -1.52
C ASP A 85 -14.45 7.40 -0.27
N ASP A 86 -14.72 6.82 0.90
CA ASP A 86 -14.70 7.51 2.18
C ASP A 86 -14.07 6.58 3.22
N LEU A 87 -12.81 6.85 3.55
CA LEU A 87 -12.06 6.02 4.47
C LEU A 87 -12.65 6.00 5.87
N ASP A 88 -13.09 7.15 6.36
CA ASP A 88 -13.67 7.24 7.71
C ASP A 88 -14.98 6.44 7.80
N ALA A 89 -15.82 6.49 6.77
CA ALA A 89 -17.05 5.71 6.72
C ALA A 89 -16.75 4.21 6.65
N ALA A 90 -15.76 3.81 5.83
CA ALA A 90 -15.36 2.41 5.73
C ALA A 90 -14.82 1.87 7.06
N LEU A 91 -14.00 2.66 7.75
CA LEU A 91 -13.47 2.28 9.07
C LEU A 91 -14.59 2.19 10.10
N GLY A 92 -15.56 3.11 10.06
CA GLY A 92 -16.72 3.05 10.94
C GLY A 92 -17.52 1.77 10.77
N ALA A 93 -17.75 1.35 9.51
CA ALA A 93 -18.46 0.10 9.21
C ALA A 93 -17.69 -1.13 9.72
N LEU A 94 -16.37 -1.14 9.61
CA LEU A 94 -15.53 -2.22 10.11
C LEU A 94 -15.53 -2.27 11.64
N ARG A 95 -15.46 -1.11 12.30
CA ARG A 95 -15.54 -1.03 13.75
C ARG A 95 -16.86 -1.60 14.28
N ALA A 96 -17.95 -1.36 13.56
CA ALA A 96 -19.24 -1.94 13.92
C ALA A 96 -19.24 -3.48 13.86
N GLN A 97 -18.30 -4.06 13.12
CA GLN A 97 -18.10 -5.51 13.03
C GLN A 97 -16.97 -6.02 13.95
N GLY A 98 -16.43 -5.14 14.80
CA GLY A 98 -15.35 -5.50 15.71
C GLY A 98 -13.95 -5.44 15.12
N VAL A 99 -13.77 -4.83 13.95
CA VAL A 99 -12.46 -4.72 13.32
C VAL A 99 -11.92 -3.30 13.49
N GLU A 100 -10.78 -3.19 14.17
CA GLU A 100 -10.10 -1.91 14.37
C GLU A 100 -8.88 -1.83 13.46
N PRO A 101 -8.56 -0.64 12.91
CA PRO A 101 -7.32 -0.47 12.17
C PRO A 101 -6.11 -0.62 13.08
N SER A 102 -4.97 -0.93 12.49
CA SER A 102 -3.71 -0.99 13.22
C SER A 102 -3.39 0.36 13.84
N PRO A 103 -2.72 0.40 15.02
CA PRO A 103 -2.36 1.66 15.67
C PRO A 103 -1.54 2.57 14.76
N GLY A 104 -1.81 3.87 14.83
CA GLY A 104 -1.16 4.87 13.98
C GLY A 104 -1.88 5.17 12.68
N PHE A 105 -3.00 4.49 12.41
CA PHE A 105 -3.82 4.71 11.22
C PHE A 105 -5.22 5.23 11.57
N PRO A 106 -5.89 5.97 10.67
CA PRO A 106 -5.46 6.31 9.30
C PRO A 106 -4.33 7.35 9.27
N ARG A 107 -3.57 7.33 8.17
CA ARG A 107 -2.52 8.33 7.94
C ARG A 107 -2.30 8.53 6.45
N ARG A 108 -1.49 9.52 6.09
CA ARG A 108 -1.14 9.80 4.70
C ARG A 108 -0.18 8.73 4.16
N GLY A 109 -0.52 8.13 3.02
CA GLY A 109 0.34 7.20 2.29
C GLY A 109 0.84 7.80 0.98
N ALA A 110 1.32 6.94 0.08
CA ALA A 110 1.92 7.38 -1.19
C ALA A 110 0.93 8.06 -2.12
N HIS A 111 -0.33 7.63 -2.16
CA HIS A 111 -1.32 8.08 -3.13
C HIS A 111 -2.64 8.51 -2.51
N GLY A 112 -2.71 8.64 -1.20
CA GLY A 112 -3.91 9.04 -0.49
C GLY A 112 -3.84 8.69 0.98
N ARG A 113 -4.95 8.85 1.68
CA ARG A 113 -5.06 8.42 3.07
C ARG A 113 -5.23 6.90 3.12
N ILE A 114 -4.54 6.27 4.05
CA ILE A 114 -4.55 4.81 4.16
C ILE A 114 -4.81 4.37 5.59
N ALA A 115 -5.30 3.15 5.74
CA ALA A 115 -5.37 2.45 7.02
C ALA A 115 -5.06 0.98 6.80
N PHE A 116 -4.11 0.44 7.56
CA PHE A 116 -3.89 -0.99 7.59
C PHE A 116 -4.83 -1.64 8.60
N LEU A 117 -5.33 -2.81 8.24
CA LEU A 117 -6.12 -3.65 9.11
C LEU A 117 -5.23 -4.74 9.71
N PRO A 118 -5.67 -5.40 10.78
CA PRO A 118 -4.90 -6.51 11.35
C PRO A 118 -4.63 -7.60 10.32
N ARG A 119 -3.46 -8.23 10.42
CA ARG A 119 -3.08 -9.32 9.52
C ARG A 119 -4.11 -10.44 9.57
N ASP A 120 -4.54 -10.90 8.41
CA ASP A 120 -5.47 -12.00 8.32
C ASP A 120 -4.79 -13.31 8.70
N ALA A 121 -5.30 -14.00 9.71
CA ALA A 121 -4.68 -15.21 10.24
C ALA A 121 -4.72 -16.37 9.24
N GLY A 122 -5.74 -16.41 8.37
CA GLY A 122 -5.90 -17.49 7.42
C GLY A 122 -4.94 -17.45 6.24
N THR A 123 -4.62 -16.24 5.76
CA THR A 123 -3.79 -16.05 4.57
C THR A 123 -2.42 -15.44 4.87
N GLY A 124 -2.26 -14.82 6.04
CA GLY A 124 -1.05 -14.08 6.38
C GLY A 124 -0.94 -12.73 5.67
N LEU A 125 -1.92 -12.36 4.85
CA LEU A 125 -1.92 -11.08 4.14
C LEU A 125 -2.45 -9.97 5.03
N LEU A 126 -1.97 -8.76 4.74
CA LEU A 126 -2.56 -7.54 5.27
C LEU A 126 -3.55 -6.99 4.26
N PHE A 127 -4.62 -6.39 4.76
CA PHE A 127 -5.48 -5.54 3.95
C PHE A 127 -5.22 -4.10 4.31
N GLU A 128 -5.12 -3.28 3.29
CA GLU A 128 -5.03 -1.83 3.42
C GLU A 128 -6.29 -1.23 2.81
N LEU A 129 -6.87 -0.23 3.45
CA LEU A 129 -7.89 0.60 2.82
C LEU A 129 -7.22 1.89 2.36
N CYS A 130 -7.53 2.32 1.16
CA CYS A 130 -6.98 3.53 0.58
C CYS A 130 -8.11 4.42 0.06
N GLU A 131 -8.08 5.69 0.46
CA GLU A 131 -8.91 6.72 -0.14
C GLU A 131 -7.99 7.50 -1.08
N PRO A 132 -7.98 7.17 -2.39
CA PRO A 132 -7.04 7.80 -3.32
C PRO A 132 -7.28 9.30 -3.43
N ASP A 133 -6.20 10.04 -3.68
CA ASP A 133 -6.31 11.46 -3.95
C ASP A 133 -7.12 11.70 -5.21
N PRO A 134 -7.89 12.81 -5.28
CA PRO A 134 -8.63 13.15 -6.49
C PRO A 134 -7.70 13.31 -7.68
N PRO A 135 -8.15 12.96 -8.91
CA PRO A 135 -7.37 13.20 -10.13
C PRO A 135 -7.00 14.68 -10.26
N GLY A 136 -5.74 14.96 -10.62
CA GLY A 136 -5.27 16.32 -10.80
C GLY A 136 -4.81 17.00 -9.51
N ASP A 137 -4.93 16.36 -8.36
CA ASP A 137 -4.39 16.85 -7.10
C ASP A 137 -2.91 16.47 -7.01
N ALA A 138 -2.10 17.19 -7.78
CA ALA A 138 -0.67 16.97 -7.83
C ALA A 138 0.00 17.74 -6.68
N SER A 139 0.20 17.08 -5.59
CA SER A 139 0.95 17.65 -4.47
C SER A 139 2.28 16.96 -4.29
#